data_a854e9c98d063288f12ba1b5aeef03d5
#
_entry.id   a854e9c98d063288f12ba1b5aeef03d5
#
_cell.length_a   1.000
_cell.length_b   1.000
_cell.length_c   1.000
_cell.angle_alpha   90.00
_cell.angle_beta   90.00
_cell.angle_gamma   90.00
#
_symmetry.space_group_name_H-M   'P 1'
#
loop_
_entity.id
_entity.type
_entity.pdbx_description
1 polymer ?
#
loop_
_entity_poly.entity_id
_entity_poly.type
_entity_poly.pdbx_seq_one_letter_code
_entity_poly.pdbx_strand_id
1 'polypeptide(L)'
;MQSDLLLLKRMLLTIVTFTGIALTSQGQIPLTIDKAMEIAQENSPSLRRSYMNLERYKQNLLAQKASLKSRFSLNLNPVDYNKNRRFDNRLSQWYTNETFNTSGTFQVDQPILWTDGTISLINRFGWQDNSSIIEGDKTSNRAFSNDLYLQLTQPI
;
A
#
# COMPACT_ATOMS: atom_id res chain seq x y z
N MET A 1 73.05 -23.36 -39.64
CA MET A 1 72.40 -23.75 -38.36
C MET A 1 71.71 -22.61 -37.63
N GLN A 2 72.20 -21.37 -37.62
CA GLN A 2 71.53 -20.23 -36.98
C GLN A 2 70.45 -19.59 -37.81
N SER A 3 70.56 -19.62 -39.15
CA SER A 3 69.58 -19.13 -40.12
C SER A 3 68.30 -19.96 -40.16
N ASP A 4 68.43 -21.27 -40.00
CA ASP A 4 67.30 -22.21 -40.04
C ASP A 4 66.42 -22.10 -38.79
N LEU A 5 67.03 -21.79 -37.66
CA LEU A 5 66.34 -21.58 -36.37
C LEU A 5 65.52 -20.29 -36.39
N LEU A 6 65.99 -19.25 -37.06
CA LEU A 6 65.28 -17.98 -37.21
C LEU A 6 64.09 -18.12 -38.17
N LEU A 7 64.24 -18.90 -39.23
CA LEU A 7 63.15 -19.21 -40.16
C LEU A 7 62.06 -20.04 -39.50
N LEU A 8 62.43 -21.03 -38.67
CA LEU A 8 61.49 -21.84 -37.92
C LEU A 8 60.72 -21.02 -36.90
N LYS A 9 61.39 -20.10 -36.15
CA LYS A 9 60.72 -19.18 -35.25
C LYS A 9 59.74 -18.22 -35.94
N ARG A 10 60.10 -17.70 -37.11
CA ARG A 10 59.23 -16.84 -37.89
C ARG A 10 57.99 -17.59 -38.42
N MET A 11 58.18 -18.82 -38.91
CA MET A 11 57.05 -19.68 -39.33
C MET A 11 56.11 -20.02 -38.18
N LEU A 12 56.66 -20.34 -36.99
CA LEU A 12 55.87 -20.63 -35.81
C LEU A 12 55.08 -19.39 -35.35
N LEU A 13 55.67 -18.20 -35.39
CA LEU A 13 55.03 -16.95 -35.03
C LEU A 13 53.87 -16.61 -35.99
N THR A 14 54.01 -16.82 -37.29
CA THR A 14 52.97 -16.58 -38.28
C THR A 14 51.84 -17.58 -38.18
N ILE A 15 52.09 -18.84 -37.82
CA ILE A 15 51.04 -19.84 -37.57
C ILE A 15 50.24 -19.50 -36.34
N VAL A 16 50.87 -19.06 -35.27
CA VAL A 16 50.21 -18.67 -34.00
C VAL A 16 49.32 -17.43 -34.19
N THR A 17 49.79 -16.43 -34.99
CA THR A 17 48.97 -15.23 -35.28
C THR A 17 47.81 -15.55 -36.20
N PHE A 18 47.93 -16.47 -37.16
CA PHE A 18 46.85 -16.86 -38.07
C PHE A 18 45.77 -17.69 -37.33
N THR A 19 46.16 -18.58 -36.39
CA THR A 19 45.21 -19.34 -35.56
C THR A 19 44.47 -18.46 -34.56
N GLY A 20 45.06 -17.38 -34.07
CA GLY A 20 44.42 -16.42 -33.15
C GLY A 20 43.27 -15.63 -33.80
N ILE A 21 43.37 -15.33 -35.10
CA ILE A 21 42.34 -14.57 -35.84
C ILE A 21 41.12 -15.44 -36.18
N ALA A 22 41.30 -16.74 -36.36
CA ALA A 22 40.19 -17.65 -36.70
C ALA A 22 39.23 -17.92 -35.54
N LEU A 23 39.62 -17.65 -34.30
CA LEU A 23 38.81 -17.91 -33.10
C LEU A 23 37.81 -16.78 -32.74
N THR A 24 37.87 -15.64 -33.45
CA THR A 24 36.96 -14.49 -33.16
C THR A 24 35.76 -14.42 -34.13
N SER A 25 35.54 -15.43 -34.96
CA SER A 25 34.31 -15.54 -35.73
C SER A 25 33.14 -15.91 -34.81
N GLN A 26 32.60 -14.92 -34.14
CA GLN A 26 31.30 -15.06 -33.44
C GLN A 26 30.25 -15.32 -34.53
N GLY A 27 29.73 -16.54 -34.53
CA GLY A 27 28.70 -16.96 -35.46
C GLY A 27 27.52 -15.98 -35.39
N GLN A 28 27.17 -15.41 -36.53
CA GLN A 28 25.94 -14.62 -36.66
C GLN A 28 24.78 -15.52 -36.27
N ILE A 29 24.05 -15.13 -35.22
CA ILE A 29 22.83 -15.82 -34.81
C ILE A 29 21.85 -15.63 -35.96
N PRO A 30 21.38 -16.69 -36.66
CA PRO A 30 20.40 -16.53 -37.73
C PRO A 30 19.15 -15.88 -37.13
N LEU A 31 18.85 -14.65 -37.55
CA LEU A 31 17.67 -13.92 -37.11
C LEU A 31 16.46 -14.48 -37.86
N THR A 32 15.84 -15.51 -37.30
CA THR A 32 14.54 -16.00 -37.76
C THR A 32 13.44 -15.00 -37.37
N ILE A 33 12.32 -15.03 -38.13
CA ILE A 33 11.17 -14.15 -37.80
C ILE A 33 10.72 -14.36 -36.35
N ASP A 34 10.69 -15.60 -35.88
CA ASP A 34 10.29 -15.91 -34.49
C ASP A 34 11.27 -15.32 -33.48
N LYS A 35 12.57 -15.41 -33.77
CA LYS A 35 13.59 -14.81 -32.87
C LYS A 35 13.56 -13.28 -32.91
N ALA A 36 13.30 -12.69 -34.07
CA ALA A 36 13.12 -11.24 -34.21
C ALA A 36 11.88 -10.75 -33.41
N MET A 37 10.79 -11.51 -33.44
CA MET A 37 9.59 -11.20 -32.67
C MET A 37 9.83 -11.33 -31.17
N GLU A 38 10.53 -12.37 -30.73
CA GLU A 38 10.91 -12.58 -29.33
C GLU A 38 11.75 -11.40 -28.81
N ILE A 39 12.79 -11.02 -29.54
CA ILE A 39 13.65 -9.88 -29.21
C ILE A 39 12.87 -8.56 -29.23
N ALA A 40 11.94 -8.38 -30.16
CA ALA A 40 11.08 -7.21 -30.23
C ALA A 40 10.12 -7.14 -29.02
N GLN A 41 9.58 -8.30 -28.62
CA GLN A 41 8.71 -8.37 -27.41
C GLN A 41 9.48 -8.02 -26.13
N GLU A 42 10.70 -8.51 -25.98
CA GLU A 42 11.53 -8.23 -24.81
C GLU A 42 12.01 -6.78 -24.75
N ASN A 43 12.36 -6.19 -25.90
CA ASN A 43 13.05 -4.89 -25.95
C ASN A 43 12.16 -3.73 -26.44
N SER A 44 10.93 -3.98 -26.87
CA SER A 44 10.03 -2.92 -27.33
C SER A 44 9.41 -2.15 -26.17
N PRO A 45 9.69 -0.85 -26.01
CA PRO A 45 9.07 -0.04 -24.95
C PRO A 45 7.55 0.07 -25.09
N SER A 46 7.02 0.02 -26.31
CA SER A 46 5.58 0.09 -26.57
C SER A 46 4.85 -1.19 -26.13
N LEU A 47 5.41 -2.35 -26.44
CA LEU A 47 4.88 -3.63 -25.99
C LEU A 47 4.95 -3.76 -24.47
N ARG A 48 6.06 -3.34 -23.88
CA ARG A 48 6.18 -3.32 -22.41
C ARG A 48 5.16 -2.41 -21.76
N ARG A 49 4.88 -1.23 -22.33
CA ARG A 49 3.80 -0.33 -21.86
C ARG A 49 2.43 -0.99 -21.98
N SER A 50 2.17 -1.65 -23.12
CA SER A 50 0.90 -2.35 -23.35
C SER A 50 0.70 -3.48 -22.33
N TYR A 51 1.74 -4.25 -22.04
CA TYR A 51 1.72 -5.30 -21.02
C TYR A 51 1.46 -4.73 -19.61
N MET A 52 2.16 -3.65 -19.23
CA MET A 52 1.94 -2.97 -17.97
C MET A 52 0.52 -2.40 -17.86
N ASN A 53 -0.03 -1.86 -18.96
CA ASN A 53 -1.40 -1.38 -19.00
C ASN A 53 -2.40 -2.53 -18.84
N LEU A 54 -2.18 -3.66 -19.49
CA LEU A 54 -3.01 -4.86 -19.33
C LEU A 54 -3.01 -5.32 -17.85
N GLU A 55 -1.84 -5.37 -17.24
CA GLU A 55 -1.73 -5.77 -15.83
C GLU A 55 -2.44 -4.77 -14.92
N ARG A 56 -2.30 -3.47 -15.17
CA ARG A 56 -3.03 -2.42 -14.46
C ARG A 56 -4.54 -2.60 -14.58
N TYR A 57 -5.06 -2.90 -15.79
CA TYR A 57 -6.50 -3.13 -15.98
C TYR A 57 -6.98 -4.40 -15.27
N LYS A 58 -6.18 -5.46 -15.25
CA LYS A 58 -6.48 -6.67 -14.45
C LYS A 58 -6.57 -6.34 -12.96
N GLN A 59 -5.61 -5.59 -12.42
CA GLN A 59 -5.62 -5.18 -11.02
C GLN A 59 -6.81 -4.26 -10.70
N ASN A 60 -7.14 -3.33 -11.59
CA ASN A 60 -8.32 -2.50 -11.45
C ASN A 60 -9.63 -3.32 -11.44
N LEU A 61 -9.73 -4.32 -12.30
CA LEU A 61 -10.88 -5.23 -12.30
C LEU A 61 -10.99 -6.01 -10.99
N LEU A 62 -9.86 -6.50 -10.45
CA LEU A 62 -9.84 -7.18 -9.15
C LEU A 62 -10.23 -6.23 -8.02
N ALA A 63 -9.75 -4.99 -8.04
CA ALA A 63 -10.14 -3.96 -7.07
C ALA A 63 -11.65 -3.64 -7.14
N GLN A 64 -12.20 -3.50 -8.36
CA GLN A 64 -13.64 -3.31 -8.55
C GLN A 64 -14.46 -4.49 -8.02
N LYS A 65 -14.04 -5.72 -8.32
CA LYS A 65 -14.68 -6.92 -7.76
C LYS A 65 -14.57 -6.99 -6.23
N ALA A 66 -13.45 -6.56 -5.68
CA ALA A 66 -13.25 -6.52 -4.23
C ALA A 66 -14.13 -5.46 -3.55
N SER A 67 -14.37 -4.32 -4.20
CA SER A 67 -15.24 -3.25 -3.67
C SER A 67 -16.71 -3.67 -3.52
N LEU A 68 -17.14 -4.72 -4.24
CA LEU A 68 -18.48 -5.28 -4.13
C LEU A 68 -18.66 -6.27 -2.97
N LYS A 69 -17.56 -6.61 -2.29
CA LYS A 69 -17.61 -7.47 -1.11
C LYS A 69 -17.85 -6.68 0.16
N SER A 70 -18.29 -7.36 1.21
CA SER A 70 -18.44 -6.77 2.54
C SER A 70 -17.11 -6.18 3.00
N ARG A 71 -17.15 -4.97 3.51
CA ARG A 71 -15.99 -4.26 4.07
C ARG A 71 -16.16 -4.13 5.57
N PHE A 72 -15.14 -4.53 6.29
CA PHE A 72 -15.06 -4.42 7.75
C PHE A 72 -14.11 -3.28 8.09
N SER A 73 -14.50 -2.41 8.99
CA SER A 73 -13.66 -1.34 9.51
C SER A 73 -13.79 -1.27 11.03
N LEU A 74 -12.66 -1.08 11.69
CA LEU A 74 -12.57 -0.84 13.13
C LEU A 74 -11.75 0.42 13.34
N ASN A 75 -12.38 1.44 13.92
CA ASN A 75 -11.74 2.69 14.27
C ASN A 75 -11.71 2.80 15.80
N LEU A 76 -10.52 2.91 16.36
CA LEU A 76 -10.30 3.00 17.80
C LEU A 76 -9.64 4.33 18.14
N ASN A 77 -10.19 5.00 19.14
CA ASN A 77 -9.58 6.13 19.82
C ASN A 77 -9.33 5.73 21.28
N PRO A 78 -8.15 5.12 21.57
CA PRO A 78 -7.93 4.45 22.85
C PRO A 78 -7.80 5.42 24.03
N VAL A 79 -7.28 6.63 23.79
CA VAL A 79 -7.09 7.63 24.84
C VAL A 79 -7.26 9.02 24.27
N ASP A 80 -8.22 9.73 24.81
CA ASP A 80 -8.40 11.17 24.64
C ASP A 80 -8.51 11.80 26.02
N TYR A 81 -7.44 12.47 26.45
CA TYR A 81 -7.38 13.13 27.75
C TYR A 81 -7.31 14.64 27.56
N ASN A 82 -8.25 15.32 28.22
CA ASN A 82 -8.32 16.78 28.24
C ASN A 82 -8.38 17.26 29.69
N LYS A 83 -7.51 18.22 30.02
CA LYS A 83 -7.53 18.92 31.32
C LYS A 83 -7.63 20.41 31.07
N ASN A 84 -8.66 21.02 31.61
CA ASN A 84 -8.93 22.44 31.45
C ASN A 84 -9.18 23.07 32.82
N ARG A 85 -8.45 24.14 33.13
CA ARG A 85 -8.63 24.94 34.36
C ARG A 85 -9.15 26.32 33.98
N ARG A 86 -10.27 26.70 34.59
CA ARG A 86 -10.94 27.99 34.39
C ARG A 86 -11.25 28.67 35.70
N PHE A 87 -11.28 29.99 35.69
CA PHE A 87 -11.79 30.80 36.79
C PHE A 87 -13.25 31.15 36.51
N ASP A 88 -14.12 30.84 37.47
CA ASP A 88 -15.53 31.25 37.41
C ASP A 88 -15.69 32.60 38.15
N ASN A 89 -15.91 33.66 37.38
CA ASN A 89 -16.07 35.01 37.94
C ASN A 89 -17.32 35.16 38.82
N ARG A 90 -18.33 34.32 38.62
CA ARG A 90 -19.56 34.39 39.42
C ARG A 90 -19.38 33.81 40.82
N LEU A 91 -18.60 32.73 40.89
CA LEU A 91 -18.33 32.01 42.14
C LEU A 91 -17.01 32.44 42.78
N SER A 92 -16.21 33.25 42.04
CA SER A 92 -14.84 33.68 42.42
C SER A 92 -13.94 32.51 42.78
N GLN A 93 -14.06 31.41 42.02
CA GLN A 93 -13.36 30.14 42.29
C GLN A 93 -12.71 29.58 41.05
N TRP A 94 -11.62 28.82 41.25
CA TRP A 94 -11.00 28.03 40.20
C TRP A 94 -11.64 26.65 40.17
N TYR A 95 -12.03 26.21 38.97
CA TYR A 95 -12.42 24.82 38.73
C TYR A 95 -11.56 24.18 37.67
N THR A 96 -11.28 22.91 37.82
CA THR A 96 -10.53 22.09 36.89
C THR A 96 -11.43 20.96 36.42
N ASN A 97 -11.63 20.89 35.10
CA ASN A 97 -12.29 19.77 34.45
C ASN A 97 -11.26 18.84 33.84
N GLU A 98 -11.34 17.58 34.17
CA GLU A 98 -10.56 16.51 33.55
C GLU A 98 -11.53 15.56 32.86
N THR A 99 -11.30 15.33 31.58
CA THR A 99 -12.11 14.41 30.80
C THR A 99 -11.19 13.35 30.21
N PHE A 100 -11.53 12.10 30.43
CA PHE A 100 -10.87 10.96 29.84
C PHE A 100 -11.90 10.19 29.02
N ASN A 101 -11.65 10.05 27.71
CA ASN A 101 -12.52 9.36 26.78
C ASN A 101 -11.77 8.22 26.10
N THR A 102 -12.48 7.12 25.92
CA THR A 102 -12.07 6.01 25.06
C THR A 102 -13.24 5.67 24.17
N SER A 103 -13.03 5.54 22.89
CA SER A 103 -14.12 5.20 21.97
C SER A 103 -13.67 4.27 20.85
N GLY A 104 -14.63 3.53 20.33
CA GLY A 104 -14.41 2.69 19.16
C GLY A 104 -15.66 2.60 18.31
N THR A 105 -15.46 2.44 17.03
CA THR A 105 -16.53 2.20 16.05
C THR A 105 -16.16 0.99 15.22
N PHE A 106 -16.99 -0.03 15.29
CA PHE A 106 -16.95 -1.18 14.40
C PHE A 106 -18.05 -1.01 13.35
N GLN A 107 -17.69 -1.17 12.08
CA GLN A 107 -18.62 -1.01 10.99
C GLN A 107 -18.43 -2.11 9.95
N VAL A 108 -19.53 -2.64 9.48
CA VAL A 108 -19.61 -3.61 8.37
C VAL A 108 -20.47 -3.01 7.29
N ASP A 109 -19.89 -2.74 6.13
CA ASP A 109 -20.58 -2.22 4.96
C ASP A 109 -20.79 -3.33 3.94
N GLN A 110 -22.02 -3.51 3.48
CA GLN A 110 -22.39 -4.42 2.41
C GLN A 110 -23.01 -3.64 1.26
N PRO A 111 -22.32 -3.54 0.11
CA PRO A 111 -22.93 -2.95 -1.10
C PRO A 111 -24.06 -3.82 -1.62
N ILE A 112 -25.13 -3.17 -2.11
CA ILE A 112 -26.28 -3.81 -2.76
C ILE A 112 -26.14 -3.58 -4.26
N LEU A 113 -25.81 -4.63 -5.01
CA LEU A 113 -25.47 -4.54 -6.44
C LEU A 113 -26.61 -4.06 -7.33
N TRP A 114 -27.88 -4.22 -6.92
CA TRP A 114 -29.03 -3.92 -7.78
C TRP A 114 -29.48 -2.48 -7.70
N THR A 115 -29.14 -1.80 -6.62
CA THR A 115 -29.63 -0.43 -6.34
C THR A 115 -28.51 0.56 -6.12
N ASP A 116 -27.24 0.12 -6.23
CA ASP A 116 -26.05 0.89 -5.83
C ASP A 116 -26.10 1.43 -4.38
N GLY A 117 -27.00 0.87 -3.57
CA GLY A 117 -27.14 1.18 -2.17
C GLY A 117 -26.08 0.48 -1.32
N THR A 118 -26.02 0.87 -0.06
CA THR A 118 -25.13 0.23 0.93
C THR A 118 -25.90 0.02 2.23
N ILE A 119 -25.85 -1.21 2.75
CA ILE A 119 -26.31 -1.51 4.11
C ILE A 119 -25.07 -1.49 5.01
N SER A 120 -25.13 -0.71 6.09
CA SER A 120 -24.07 -0.61 7.08
C SER A 120 -24.60 -1.05 8.44
N LEU A 121 -23.93 -2.01 9.07
CA LEU A 121 -24.10 -2.33 10.49
C LEU A 121 -23.01 -1.59 11.26
N ILE A 122 -23.42 -0.73 12.19
CA ILE A 122 -22.51 0.13 12.91
C ILE A 122 -22.71 -0.10 14.41
N ASN A 123 -21.61 -0.43 15.08
CA ASN A 123 -21.54 -0.47 16.53
C ASN A 123 -20.56 0.59 17.03
N ARG A 124 -21.03 1.52 17.84
CA ARG A 124 -20.22 2.52 18.51
C ARG A 124 -20.22 2.21 20.00
N PHE A 125 -19.04 2.14 20.59
CA PHE A 125 -18.86 2.00 22.02
C PHE A 125 -17.95 3.10 22.54
N GLY A 126 -18.25 3.55 23.75
CA GLY A 126 -17.48 4.62 24.37
C GLY A 126 -17.46 4.46 25.88
N TRP A 127 -16.37 4.85 26.47
CA TRP A 127 -16.21 5.01 27.90
C TRP A 127 -15.70 6.41 28.19
N GLN A 128 -16.32 7.07 29.18
CA GLN A 128 -16.01 8.44 29.53
C GLN A 128 -15.89 8.56 31.05
N ASP A 129 -14.84 9.22 31.51
CA ASP A 129 -14.68 9.65 32.89
C ASP A 129 -14.50 11.16 32.91
N ASN A 130 -15.49 11.87 33.45
CA ASN A 130 -15.48 13.31 33.62
C ASN A 130 -15.29 13.63 35.10
N SER A 131 -14.23 14.32 35.42
CA SER A 131 -13.97 14.79 36.80
C SER A 131 -13.99 16.32 36.85
N SER A 132 -14.66 16.86 37.86
CA SER A 132 -14.58 18.29 38.19
C SER A 132 -13.98 18.46 39.57
N ILE A 133 -13.00 19.33 39.66
CA ILE A 133 -12.30 19.65 40.93
C ILE A 133 -12.57 21.12 41.23
N ILE A 134 -13.25 21.36 42.39
CA ILE A 134 -13.59 22.68 42.92
C ILE A 134 -13.07 22.73 44.33
N GLU A 135 -12.19 23.68 44.67
CA GLU A 135 -11.60 23.87 46.00
C GLU A 135 -10.97 22.60 46.62
N GLY A 136 -10.50 21.67 45.80
CA GLY A 136 -9.92 20.42 46.26
C GLY A 136 -10.90 19.23 46.31
N ASP A 137 -12.21 19.49 46.27
CA ASP A 137 -13.22 18.42 46.15
C ASP A 137 -13.33 17.93 44.72
N LYS A 138 -13.13 16.64 44.55
CA LYS A 138 -13.22 15.97 43.25
C LYS A 138 -14.54 15.23 43.10
N THR A 139 -15.35 15.66 42.14
CA THR A 139 -16.55 14.94 41.71
C THR A 139 -16.24 14.25 40.37
N SER A 140 -16.52 12.96 40.26
CA SER A 140 -16.33 12.21 39.00
C SER A 140 -17.63 11.56 38.56
N ASN A 141 -17.86 11.59 37.24
CA ASN A 141 -18.98 10.91 36.61
C ASN A 141 -18.42 10.01 35.50
N ARG A 142 -18.75 8.72 35.57
CA ARG A 142 -18.34 7.71 34.60
C ARG A 142 -19.53 7.20 33.84
N ALA A 143 -19.39 7.09 32.53
CA ALA A 143 -20.43 6.59 31.68
C ALA A 143 -19.85 5.62 30.62
N PHE A 144 -20.59 4.56 30.34
CA PHE A 144 -20.35 3.68 29.21
C PHE A 144 -21.54 3.80 28.26
N SER A 145 -21.25 3.95 26.99
CA SER A 145 -22.25 3.95 25.91
C SER A 145 -21.96 2.86 24.92
N ASN A 146 -23.01 2.23 24.42
CA ASN A 146 -22.91 1.25 23.33
C ASN A 146 -24.15 1.38 22.45
N ASP A 147 -23.95 1.81 21.22
CA ASP A 147 -24.99 2.02 20.22
C ASP A 147 -24.79 1.06 19.05
N LEU A 148 -25.80 0.24 18.77
CA LEU A 148 -25.83 -0.64 17.62
C LEU A 148 -27.01 -0.26 16.73
N TYR A 149 -26.74 0.02 15.46
CA TYR A 149 -27.78 0.37 14.50
C TYR A 149 -27.45 -0.08 13.07
N LEU A 150 -28.50 -0.23 12.27
CA LEU A 150 -28.43 -0.47 10.85
C LEU A 150 -28.72 0.84 10.10
N GLN A 151 -27.91 1.12 9.11
CA GLN A 151 -28.06 2.25 8.21
C GLN A 151 -28.19 1.76 6.77
N LEU A 152 -29.22 2.22 6.07
CA LEU A 152 -29.36 2.03 4.62
C LEU A 152 -29.08 3.36 3.93
N THR A 153 -28.11 3.38 3.04
CA THR A 153 -27.84 4.52 2.16
C THR A 153 -28.19 4.13 0.73
N GLN A 154 -29.13 4.86 0.13
CA GLN A 154 -29.61 4.62 -1.22
C GLN A 154 -29.47 5.89 -2.05
N PRO A 155 -28.67 5.90 -3.14
CA PRO A 155 -28.66 6.99 -4.10
C PRO A 155 -30.01 7.03 -4.85
N ILE A 156 -30.52 8.22 -5.06
CA ILE A 156 -31.77 8.50 -5.78
C ILE A 156 -31.43 9.18 -7.10
#